data_33a374713c1e2fbdead503c4ccaec19b
#
_entry.id   33a374713c1e2fbdead503c4ccaec19b
#
_cell.length_a   1.000
_cell.length_b   1.000
_cell.length_c   1.000
_cell.angle_alpha   90.00
_cell.angle_beta   90.00
_cell.angle_gamma   90.00
#
_symmetry.space_group_name_H-M   'P 1'
#
loop_
_entity.id
_entity.type
_entity.pdbx_description
1 polymer ?
#
loop_
_entity_poly.entity_id
_entity_poly.type
_entity_poly.pdbx_seq_one_letter_code
_entity_poly.pdbx_strand_id
1 'polypeptide(L)'
;MKKYLTLLLCSLCALAGFSAAADSTAGLKDVNIVISTTKGDIELALYPSKAPVTVANFLNLINRGYYKGITFHRVIPDFMIQGGDPTGTGMGGPGYSFEDEFSPALKHDGPGVLSMANAGPGTNGSQFFITHVATPHLDGRHTIFGKVLKGQNIVNSIVRGDKIKDIRILDKTAADAVLKAEAARVAQWNKTLDAAK
;
A
#
# COMPACT_ATOMS: atom_id res chain seq x y z
N MET A 1 -27.20 66.61 1.62
CA MET A 1 -26.72 65.60 2.61
C MET A 1 -27.10 64.20 2.08
N LYS A 2 -26.18 63.54 1.43
CA LYS A 2 -26.42 62.16 0.87
C LYS A 2 -25.73 61.13 1.80
N LYS A 3 -26.55 60.25 2.41
CA LYS A 3 -26.08 59.13 3.25
C LYS A 3 -25.64 57.99 2.37
N TYR A 4 -24.38 57.59 2.40
CA TYR A 4 -23.88 56.38 1.80
C TYR A 4 -24.04 55.20 2.76
N LEU A 5 -24.91 54.26 2.42
CA LEU A 5 -25.11 53.00 3.12
C LEU A 5 -24.16 51.98 2.50
N THR A 6 -23.06 51.67 3.18
CA THR A 6 -22.09 50.64 2.74
C THR A 6 -22.60 49.27 3.16
N LEU A 7 -23.00 48.44 2.21
CA LEU A 7 -23.30 47.02 2.40
C LEU A 7 -22.01 46.24 2.65
N LEU A 8 -21.83 45.75 3.86
CA LEU A 8 -20.78 44.78 4.21
C LEU A 8 -21.27 43.38 3.81
N LEU A 9 -20.83 42.89 2.66
CA LEU A 9 -21.09 41.50 2.19
C LEU A 9 -20.15 40.59 2.94
N CYS A 10 -20.62 39.88 3.97
CA CYS A 10 -19.87 38.87 4.69
C CYS A 10 -19.75 37.62 3.82
N SER A 11 -18.58 37.43 3.25
CA SER A 11 -18.22 36.22 2.51
C SER A 11 -17.96 35.08 3.49
N LEU A 12 -19.00 34.29 3.77
CA LEU A 12 -18.90 33.03 4.52
C LEU A 12 -18.71 31.91 3.48
N CYS A 13 -17.48 31.68 3.06
CA CYS A 13 -17.17 30.57 2.14
C CYS A 13 -16.37 29.48 2.84
N ALA A 14 -17.08 28.37 3.11
CA ALA A 14 -16.64 26.99 2.95
C ALA A 14 -15.32 26.55 3.62
N LEU A 15 -15.42 26.20 4.90
CA LEU A 15 -14.58 25.23 5.59
C LEU A 15 -15.41 23.94 5.82
N ALA A 16 -15.81 23.28 4.77
CA ALA A 16 -16.52 22.00 4.83
C ALA A 16 -15.92 21.08 3.76
N GLY A 17 -14.80 20.44 4.04
CA GLY A 17 -14.20 19.51 3.07
C GLY A 17 -13.13 18.56 3.59
N PHE A 18 -12.70 18.67 4.85
CA PHE A 18 -11.56 17.87 5.34
C PHE A 18 -11.88 16.82 6.43
N SER A 19 -13.14 16.68 6.84
CA SER A 19 -13.51 15.78 7.95
C SER A 19 -14.09 14.42 7.51
N ALA A 20 -14.45 14.23 6.25
CA ALA A 20 -15.17 13.03 5.82
C ALA A 20 -14.27 11.80 5.56
N ALA A 21 -12.98 11.99 5.26
CA ALA A 21 -12.08 10.87 4.93
C ALA A 21 -11.59 10.10 6.16
N ALA A 22 -11.39 10.76 7.28
CA ALA A 22 -10.89 10.10 8.51
C ALA A 22 -11.93 9.19 9.18
N ASP A 23 -13.22 9.44 8.98
CA ASP A 23 -14.30 8.69 9.63
C ASP A 23 -14.67 7.39 8.87
N SER A 24 -14.38 7.32 7.57
CA SER A 24 -14.71 6.16 6.74
C SER A 24 -13.74 4.98 6.91
N THR A 25 -12.56 5.19 7.48
CA THR A 25 -11.50 4.18 7.59
C THR A 25 -11.43 3.49 8.96
N ALA A 26 -11.98 4.12 10.00
CA ALA A 26 -11.94 3.60 11.39
C ALA A 26 -12.63 2.23 11.58
N GLY A 27 -13.52 1.84 10.68
CA GLY A 27 -14.25 0.54 10.70
C GLY A 27 -13.72 -0.51 9.74
N LEU A 28 -12.66 -0.24 8.99
CA LEU A 28 -12.11 -1.19 8.03
C LEU A 28 -11.45 -2.36 8.74
N LYS A 29 -11.85 -3.58 8.37
CA LYS A 29 -11.28 -4.83 8.90
C LYS A 29 -10.03 -5.21 8.14
N ASP A 30 -9.12 -5.91 8.81
CA ASP A 30 -7.94 -6.49 8.17
C ASP A 30 -8.35 -7.40 7.01
N VAL A 31 -7.50 -7.44 5.98
CA VAL A 31 -7.72 -8.24 4.77
C VAL A 31 -6.64 -9.30 4.68
N ASN A 32 -7.03 -10.58 4.74
CA ASN A 32 -6.09 -11.67 4.55
C ASN A 32 -5.89 -11.96 3.06
N ILE A 33 -4.63 -12.17 2.70
CA ILE A 33 -4.20 -12.51 1.34
C ILE A 33 -3.21 -13.68 1.37
N VAL A 34 -3.02 -14.32 0.21
CA VAL A 34 -1.95 -15.30 -0.01
C VAL A 34 -1.14 -14.89 -1.22
N ILE A 35 0.17 -14.68 -1.03
CA ILE A 35 1.16 -14.53 -2.11
C ILE A 35 1.69 -15.92 -2.43
N SER A 36 1.30 -16.47 -3.58
CA SER A 36 1.86 -17.74 -4.09
C SER A 36 3.15 -17.44 -4.86
N THR A 37 4.25 -18.04 -4.42
CA THR A 37 5.59 -17.84 -5.00
C THR A 37 6.15 -19.11 -5.63
N THR A 38 7.32 -19.02 -6.25
CA THR A 38 8.06 -20.20 -6.75
C THR A 38 8.57 -21.09 -5.62
N LYS A 39 8.61 -20.60 -4.36
CA LYS A 39 9.06 -21.34 -3.17
C LYS A 39 7.91 -21.85 -2.28
N GLY A 40 6.68 -21.38 -2.51
CA GLY A 40 5.51 -21.73 -1.73
C GLY A 40 4.63 -20.53 -1.43
N ASP A 41 3.66 -20.71 -0.57
CA ASP A 41 2.66 -19.72 -0.21
C ASP A 41 3.05 -18.95 1.06
N ILE A 42 2.78 -17.63 1.04
CA ILE A 42 2.95 -16.71 2.17
C ILE A 42 1.57 -16.12 2.46
N GLU A 43 1.02 -16.38 3.63
CA GLU A 43 -0.24 -15.80 4.09
C GLU A 43 0.04 -14.53 4.91
N LEU A 44 -0.66 -13.43 4.58
CA LEU A 44 -0.47 -12.12 5.21
C LEU A 44 -1.80 -11.49 5.60
N ALA A 45 -1.79 -10.70 6.68
CA ALA A 45 -2.85 -9.73 6.98
C ALA A 45 -2.42 -8.35 6.49
N LEU A 46 -3.33 -7.62 5.85
CA LEU A 46 -3.20 -6.20 5.49
C LEU A 46 -3.99 -5.35 6.48
N TYR A 47 -3.50 -4.16 6.80
CA TYR A 47 -4.00 -3.27 7.85
C TYR A 47 -4.64 -1.98 7.30
N PRO A 48 -5.83 -2.04 6.68
CA PRO A 48 -6.45 -0.86 6.05
C PRO A 48 -6.85 0.22 7.06
N SER A 49 -7.08 -0.14 8.33
CA SER A 49 -7.33 0.87 9.39
C SER A 49 -6.10 1.72 9.74
N LYS A 50 -4.90 1.31 9.31
CA LYS A 50 -3.61 1.98 9.59
C LYS A 50 -2.98 2.60 8.34
N ALA A 51 -3.24 2.03 7.17
CA ALA A 51 -2.70 2.47 5.88
C ALA A 51 -3.75 2.23 4.77
N PRO A 52 -4.90 2.94 4.80
CA PRO A 52 -6.02 2.69 3.88
C PRO A 52 -5.65 2.89 2.42
N VAL A 53 -4.93 3.95 2.09
CA VAL A 53 -4.51 4.27 0.71
C VAL A 53 -3.55 3.20 0.19
N THR A 54 -2.56 2.82 1.00
CA THR A 54 -1.56 1.79 0.66
C THR A 54 -2.22 0.43 0.43
N VAL A 55 -3.14 0.03 1.33
CA VAL A 55 -3.88 -1.23 1.18
C VAL A 55 -4.80 -1.20 -0.04
N ALA A 56 -5.52 -0.09 -0.28
CA ALA A 56 -6.35 0.05 -1.48
C ALA A 56 -5.54 -0.05 -2.77
N ASN A 57 -4.36 0.60 -2.82
CA ASN A 57 -3.44 0.48 -3.94
C ASN A 57 -3.01 -0.98 -4.17
N PHE A 58 -2.56 -1.65 -3.12
CA PHE A 58 -2.10 -3.03 -3.20
C PHE A 58 -3.21 -3.98 -3.67
N LEU A 59 -4.42 -3.86 -3.10
CA LEU A 59 -5.60 -4.64 -3.51
C LEU A 59 -6.03 -4.35 -4.96
N ASN A 60 -6.00 -3.09 -5.40
CA ASN A 60 -6.30 -2.73 -6.77
C ASN A 60 -5.33 -3.37 -7.76
N LEU A 61 -4.03 -3.33 -7.46
CA LEU A 61 -2.98 -3.96 -8.27
C LEU A 61 -3.13 -5.49 -8.30
N ILE A 62 -3.50 -6.12 -7.16
CA ILE A 62 -3.82 -7.56 -7.10
C ILE A 62 -4.98 -7.89 -8.04
N ASN A 63 -6.11 -7.17 -7.94
CA ASN A 63 -7.30 -7.40 -8.75
C ASN A 63 -7.02 -7.24 -10.26
N ARG A 64 -6.05 -6.45 -10.63
CA ARG A 64 -5.60 -6.27 -12.02
C ARG A 64 -4.57 -7.30 -12.47
N GLY A 65 -4.16 -8.24 -11.59
CA GLY A 65 -3.14 -9.23 -11.89
C GLY A 65 -1.72 -8.64 -12.06
N TYR A 66 -1.52 -7.41 -11.59
CA TYR A 66 -0.28 -6.64 -11.81
C TYR A 66 0.97 -7.37 -11.31
N TYR A 67 0.88 -8.04 -10.17
CA TYR A 67 2.02 -8.71 -9.54
C TYR A 67 2.40 -10.07 -10.15
N LYS A 68 1.55 -10.61 -11.02
CA LYS A 68 1.76 -11.94 -11.60
C LYS A 68 3.01 -12.00 -12.47
N GLY A 69 3.92 -12.91 -12.12
CA GLY A 69 5.19 -13.10 -12.83
C GLY A 69 6.32 -12.14 -12.39
N ILE A 70 6.02 -11.14 -11.57
CA ILE A 70 7.04 -10.22 -11.05
C ILE A 70 8.02 -10.96 -10.14
N THR A 71 9.31 -10.61 -10.25
CA THR A 71 10.38 -11.20 -9.47
C THR A 71 10.62 -10.48 -8.15
N PHE A 72 11.14 -11.18 -7.17
CA PHE A 72 11.87 -10.59 -6.06
C PHE A 72 13.24 -10.17 -6.57
N HIS A 73 13.35 -8.93 -7.04
CA HIS A 73 14.56 -8.43 -7.72
C HIS A 73 15.70 -8.06 -6.76
N ARG A 74 15.38 -7.86 -5.46
CA ARG A 74 16.36 -7.55 -4.42
C ARG A 74 16.06 -8.42 -3.19
N VAL A 75 17.03 -9.25 -2.82
CA VAL A 75 16.97 -10.09 -1.62
C VAL A 75 18.28 -9.90 -0.87
N ILE A 76 18.20 -9.50 0.38
CA ILE A 76 19.35 -9.31 1.27
C ILE A 76 19.13 -10.21 2.49
N PRO A 77 19.97 -11.24 2.68
CA PRO A 77 19.92 -12.08 3.88
C PRO A 77 19.96 -11.23 5.16
N ASP A 78 19.26 -11.68 6.19
CA ASP A 78 19.15 -10.99 7.49
C ASP A 78 18.65 -9.54 7.40
N PHE A 79 17.91 -9.21 6.32
CA PHE A 79 17.29 -7.92 6.15
C PHE A 79 15.86 -8.07 5.58
N MET A 80 15.71 -8.28 4.25
CA MET A 80 14.39 -8.34 3.62
C MET A 80 14.43 -8.97 2.21
N ILE A 81 13.25 -9.33 1.71
CA ILE A 81 12.97 -9.59 0.30
C ILE A 81 12.16 -8.44 -0.28
N GLN A 82 12.49 -7.94 -1.47
CA GLN A 82 11.81 -6.83 -2.15
C GLN A 82 11.35 -7.26 -3.55
N GLY A 83 10.10 -6.98 -3.84
CA GLY A 83 9.45 -7.25 -5.12
C GLY A 83 8.50 -6.13 -5.54
N GLY A 84 7.64 -6.41 -6.54
CA GLY A 84 6.60 -5.47 -6.98
C GLY A 84 7.03 -4.50 -8.07
N ASP A 85 8.26 -4.61 -8.56
CA ASP A 85 8.74 -3.88 -9.74
C ASP A 85 8.50 -4.70 -11.02
N PRO A 86 7.66 -4.24 -11.96
CA PRO A 86 7.39 -4.96 -13.20
C PRO A 86 8.61 -5.08 -14.12
N THR A 87 9.60 -4.20 -13.97
CA THR A 87 10.84 -4.20 -14.78
C THR A 87 11.95 -5.04 -14.14
N GLY A 88 11.86 -5.33 -12.83
CA GLY A 88 12.87 -6.08 -12.08
C GLY A 88 14.19 -5.32 -11.87
N THR A 89 14.23 -4.03 -12.14
CA THR A 89 15.44 -3.18 -12.04
C THR A 89 15.54 -2.44 -10.70
N GLY A 90 14.44 -2.36 -9.96
CA GLY A 90 14.28 -1.53 -8.76
C GLY A 90 13.77 -0.11 -9.05
N MET A 91 13.61 0.25 -10.33
CA MET A 91 13.20 1.60 -10.77
C MET A 91 11.78 1.63 -11.34
N GLY A 92 11.18 0.47 -11.62
CA GLY A 92 9.84 0.38 -12.19
C GLY A 92 8.72 0.53 -11.15
N GLY A 93 7.52 0.82 -11.65
CA GLY A 93 6.34 1.03 -10.83
C GLY A 93 5.07 1.12 -11.66
N PRO A 94 3.94 1.48 -11.05
CA PRO A 94 2.63 1.46 -11.69
C PRO A 94 2.34 2.72 -12.54
N GLY A 95 3.30 3.62 -12.69
CA GLY A 95 3.14 4.88 -13.42
C GLY A 95 2.57 6.04 -12.59
N TYR A 96 2.38 5.84 -11.29
CA TYR A 96 1.96 6.86 -10.32
C TYR A 96 2.64 6.65 -8.98
N SER A 97 2.58 7.67 -8.13
CA SER A 97 3.05 7.62 -6.74
C SER A 97 1.96 8.14 -5.80
N PHE A 98 2.09 7.79 -4.50
CA PHE A 98 1.20 8.27 -3.46
C PHE A 98 1.94 8.47 -2.14
N GLU A 99 1.30 9.17 -1.21
CA GLU A 99 1.82 9.59 0.08
C GLU A 99 2.14 8.42 1.03
N ASP A 100 2.96 8.70 2.04
CA ASP A 100 3.23 7.78 3.13
C ASP A 100 2.12 7.79 4.18
N GLU A 101 1.89 6.63 4.80
CA GLU A 101 0.91 6.45 5.88
C GLU A 101 1.61 5.83 7.10
N PHE A 102 2.28 6.68 7.90
CA PHE A 102 2.99 6.22 9.09
C PHE A 102 2.07 6.11 10.29
N SER A 103 1.95 4.91 10.85
CA SER A 103 1.23 4.66 12.10
C SER A 103 2.20 4.47 13.26
N PRO A 104 2.06 5.23 14.36
CA PRO A 104 2.90 5.05 15.55
C PRO A 104 2.79 3.65 16.17
N ALA A 105 1.65 2.97 15.94
CA ALA A 105 1.36 1.64 16.45
C ALA A 105 2.06 0.51 15.66
N LEU A 106 2.60 0.81 14.47
CA LEU A 106 3.28 -0.17 13.63
C LEU A 106 4.77 0.11 13.59
N LYS A 107 5.56 -0.94 13.83
CA LYS A 107 7.03 -0.89 13.86
C LYS A 107 7.62 -2.02 13.04
N HIS A 108 8.82 -1.79 12.50
CA HIS A 108 9.62 -2.86 11.87
C HIS A 108 10.33 -3.66 12.96
N ASP A 109 9.56 -4.28 13.87
CA ASP A 109 9.99 -4.87 15.13
C ASP A 109 10.42 -6.34 15.03
N GLY A 110 10.31 -6.94 13.86
CA GLY A 110 10.64 -8.35 13.69
C GLY A 110 10.54 -8.86 12.27
N PRO A 111 10.61 -10.18 12.08
CA PRO A 111 10.40 -10.80 10.79
C PRO A 111 8.94 -10.68 10.33
N GLY A 112 8.74 -10.70 9.00
CA GLY A 112 7.42 -10.77 8.39
C GLY A 112 6.68 -9.44 8.30
N VAL A 113 7.28 -8.30 8.61
CA VAL A 113 6.65 -7.00 8.40
C VAL A 113 6.58 -6.71 6.90
N LEU A 114 5.35 -6.44 6.40
CA LEU A 114 5.09 -6.03 5.03
C LEU A 114 5.05 -4.50 4.96
N SER A 115 5.94 -3.91 4.16
CA SER A 115 6.13 -2.47 4.08
C SER A 115 6.40 -2.01 2.66
N MET A 116 6.10 -0.73 2.35
CA MET A 116 6.35 -0.14 1.03
C MET A 116 7.82 0.20 0.84
N ALA A 117 8.36 -0.20 -0.30
CA ALA A 117 9.61 0.38 -0.79
C ALA A 117 9.32 1.72 -1.46
N ASN A 118 10.19 2.71 -1.23
CA ASN A 118 10.09 4.05 -1.80
C ASN A 118 11.47 4.63 -2.10
N ALA A 119 11.50 5.74 -2.84
CA ALA A 119 12.69 6.52 -3.17
C ALA A 119 12.76 7.86 -2.41
N GLY A 120 12.08 7.94 -1.27
CA GLY A 120 11.92 9.12 -0.43
C GLY A 120 10.45 9.41 -0.13
N PRO A 121 10.14 10.46 0.64
CA PRO A 121 8.78 10.77 1.05
C PRO A 121 7.80 10.89 -0.12
N GLY A 122 6.62 10.26 0.00
CA GLY A 122 5.54 10.37 -0.99
C GLY A 122 5.80 9.67 -2.32
N THR A 123 6.75 8.73 -2.40
CA THR A 123 7.08 8.03 -3.65
C THR A 123 6.66 6.55 -3.63
N ASN A 124 5.66 6.19 -2.82
CA ASN A 124 5.11 4.84 -2.82
C ASN A 124 4.46 4.52 -4.17
N GLY A 125 4.64 3.28 -4.63
CA GLY A 125 4.07 2.82 -5.91
C GLY A 125 3.57 1.38 -5.80
N SER A 126 4.23 0.45 -6.52
CA SER A 126 3.91 -0.98 -6.45
C SER A 126 4.94 -1.81 -5.70
N GLN A 127 6.14 -1.28 -5.44
CA GLN A 127 7.21 -2.03 -4.80
C GLN A 127 6.98 -2.16 -3.30
N PHE A 128 7.21 -3.37 -2.79
CA PHE A 128 7.07 -3.70 -1.36
C PHE A 128 8.22 -4.60 -0.91
N PHE A 129 8.41 -4.69 0.40
CA PHE A 129 9.35 -5.64 0.98
C PHE A 129 8.73 -6.38 2.17
N ILE A 130 9.28 -7.55 2.48
CA ILE A 130 8.95 -8.35 3.66
C ILE A 130 10.24 -8.60 4.43
N THR A 131 10.23 -8.29 5.72
CA THR A 131 11.42 -8.38 6.57
C THR A 131 11.79 -9.81 6.95
N HIS A 132 13.10 -10.08 7.07
CA HIS A 132 13.65 -11.30 7.67
C HIS A 132 13.84 -11.13 9.19
N VAL A 133 14.14 -9.92 9.64
CA VAL A 133 14.48 -9.56 11.02
C VAL A 133 13.89 -8.19 11.36
N ALA A 134 14.05 -7.72 12.60
CA ALA A 134 13.73 -6.35 12.97
C ALA A 134 14.61 -5.34 12.23
N THR A 135 13.97 -4.28 11.71
CA THR A 135 14.64 -3.22 10.92
C THR A 135 14.19 -1.83 11.41
N PRO A 136 14.41 -1.48 12.68
CA PRO A 136 13.83 -0.29 13.31
C PRO A 136 14.30 1.03 12.67
N HIS A 137 15.41 1.03 11.95
CA HIS A 137 15.91 2.19 11.19
C HIS A 137 14.98 2.60 10.01
N LEU A 138 14.01 1.76 9.64
CA LEU A 138 13.00 2.03 8.62
C LEU A 138 11.71 2.64 9.19
N ASP A 139 11.56 2.70 10.52
CA ASP A 139 10.38 3.29 11.17
C ASP A 139 10.23 4.77 10.79
N GLY A 140 9.00 5.18 10.44
CA GLY A 140 8.70 6.54 9.99
C GLY A 140 9.31 6.94 8.64
N ARG A 141 9.81 5.95 7.89
CA ARG A 141 10.38 6.15 6.53
C ARG A 141 9.70 5.29 5.48
N HIS A 142 9.15 4.16 5.89
CA HIS A 142 8.44 3.22 5.03
C HIS A 142 7.08 2.87 5.64
N THR A 143 6.04 2.90 4.83
CA THR A 143 4.67 2.60 5.27
C THR A 143 4.51 1.11 5.52
N ILE A 144 4.32 0.73 6.78
CA ILE A 144 3.93 -0.63 7.15
C ILE A 144 2.43 -0.78 6.88
N PHE A 145 2.05 -1.80 6.12
CA PHE A 145 0.65 -2.03 5.78
C PHE A 145 0.18 -3.48 5.94
N GLY A 146 1.02 -4.35 6.52
CA GLY A 146 0.65 -5.73 6.80
C GLY A 146 1.74 -6.53 7.51
N LYS A 147 1.42 -7.80 7.77
CA LYS A 147 2.34 -8.76 8.40
C LYS A 147 2.08 -10.18 7.92
N VAL A 148 3.14 -10.98 7.85
CA VAL A 148 3.06 -12.42 7.57
C VAL A 148 2.38 -13.13 8.75
N LEU A 149 1.37 -13.91 8.45
CA LEU A 149 0.68 -14.79 9.39
C LEU A 149 1.26 -16.20 9.33
N LYS A 150 1.54 -16.70 8.10
CA LYS A 150 2.12 -18.02 7.85
C LYS A 150 3.10 -17.95 6.68
N GLY A 151 4.11 -18.80 6.68
CA GLY A 151 5.07 -18.90 5.58
C GLY A 151 6.30 -18.01 5.74
N GLN A 152 6.69 -17.60 6.97
CA GLN A 152 7.97 -16.89 7.20
C GLN A 152 9.17 -17.73 6.73
N ASN A 153 9.12 -19.05 6.86
CA ASN A 153 10.13 -19.96 6.32
C ASN A 153 10.23 -19.87 4.78
N ILE A 154 9.10 -19.63 4.10
CA ILE A 154 9.09 -19.38 2.65
C ILE A 154 9.73 -18.03 2.34
N VAL A 155 9.39 -16.95 3.09
CA VAL A 155 10.05 -15.64 2.95
C VAL A 155 11.56 -15.80 3.07
N ASN A 156 12.04 -16.54 4.08
CA ASN A 156 13.46 -16.77 4.36
C ASN A 156 14.16 -17.64 3.27
N SER A 157 13.39 -18.41 2.49
CA SER A 157 13.92 -19.29 1.43
C SER A 157 13.94 -18.61 0.06
N ILE A 158 13.30 -17.45 -0.11
CA ILE A 158 13.29 -16.71 -1.38
C ILE A 158 14.68 -16.20 -1.70
N VAL A 159 15.07 -16.36 -2.95
CA VAL A 159 16.31 -15.83 -3.51
C VAL A 159 16.00 -14.86 -4.66
N ARG A 160 16.97 -14.02 -5.00
CA ARG A 160 16.82 -13.09 -6.12
C ARG A 160 16.44 -13.83 -7.41
N GLY A 161 15.37 -13.36 -8.06
CA GLY A 161 14.85 -13.95 -9.29
C GLY A 161 13.66 -14.91 -9.06
N ASP A 162 13.39 -15.35 -7.83
CA ASP A 162 12.15 -16.03 -7.51
C ASP A 162 10.94 -15.16 -7.86
N LYS A 163 9.81 -15.78 -8.22
CA LYS A 163 8.65 -15.06 -8.79
C LYS A 163 7.42 -15.17 -7.92
N ILE A 164 6.64 -14.11 -7.97
CA ILE A 164 5.23 -14.13 -7.56
C ILE A 164 4.45 -14.82 -8.67
N LYS A 165 3.83 -15.96 -8.37
CA LYS A 165 2.96 -16.70 -9.32
C LYS A 165 1.59 -16.06 -9.40
N ASP A 166 1.04 -15.74 -8.23
CA ASP A 166 -0.29 -15.13 -8.07
C ASP A 166 -0.44 -14.53 -6.66
N ILE A 167 -1.40 -13.61 -6.49
CA ILE A 167 -1.83 -13.15 -5.17
C ILE A 167 -3.35 -13.30 -5.09
N ARG A 168 -3.82 -13.99 -4.05
CA ARG A 168 -5.25 -14.25 -3.83
C ARG A 168 -5.74 -13.50 -2.60
N ILE A 169 -6.86 -12.79 -2.74
CA ILE A 169 -7.56 -12.15 -1.62
C ILE A 169 -8.49 -13.19 -1.00
N LEU A 170 -8.34 -13.44 0.31
CA LEU A 170 -9.18 -14.37 1.05
C LEU A 170 -10.47 -13.68 1.55
N ASP A 171 -10.35 -12.45 2.06
CA ASP A 171 -11.45 -11.68 2.65
C ASP A 171 -12.00 -10.67 1.64
N LYS A 172 -12.70 -11.15 0.60
CA LYS A 172 -13.20 -10.29 -0.49
C LYS A 172 -14.11 -9.17 -0.01
N THR A 173 -15.03 -9.44 0.92
CA THR A 173 -15.93 -8.42 1.44
C THR A 173 -15.19 -7.28 2.15
N ALA A 174 -14.15 -7.60 2.92
CA ALA A 174 -13.30 -6.59 3.57
C ALA A 174 -12.51 -5.81 2.54
N ALA A 175 -11.94 -6.49 1.53
CA ALA A 175 -11.21 -5.85 0.44
C ALA A 175 -12.10 -4.89 -0.38
N ASP A 176 -13.33 -5.29 -0.70
CA ASP A 176 -14.29 -4.44 -1.41
C ASP A 176 -14.65 -3.18 -0.60
N ALA A 177 -14.76 -3.30 0.72
CA ALA A 177 -15.00 -2.15 1.60
C ALA A 177 -13.83 -1.14 1.54
N VAL A 178 -12.58 -1.63 1.53
CA VAL A 178 -11.38 -0.79 1.39
C VAL A 178 -11.36 -0.10 0.02
N LEU A 179 -11.56 -0.85 -1.06
CA LEU A 179 -11.59 -0.30 -2.42
C LEU A 179 -12.70 0.73 -2.61
N LYS A 180 -13.86 0.52 -1.96
CA LYS A 180 -14.98 1.47 -1.97
C LYS A 180 -14.64 2.75 -1.19
N ALA A 181 -13.99 2.64 -0.04
CA ALA A 181 -13.55 3.81 0.74
C ALA A 181 -12.59 4.71 -0.07
N GLU A 182 -11.72 4.12 -0.89
CA GLU A 182 -10.73 4.81 -1.72
C GLU A 182 -11.13 4.88 -3.21
N ALA A 183 -12.42 4.79 -3.53
CA ALA A 183 -12.91 4.63 -4.91
C ALA A 183 -12.42 5.74 -5.87
N ALA A 184 -12.33 6.98 -5.42
CA ALA A 184 -11.87 8.10 -6.25
C ALA A 184 -10.39 7.93 -6.65
N ARG A 185 -9.52 7.52 -5.71
CA ARG A 185 -8.10 7.23 -5.97
C ARG A 185 -7.95 6.01 -6.87
N VAL A 186 -8.67 4.94 -6.59
CA VAL A 186 -8.68 3.72 -7.42
C VAL A 186 -9.06 4.04 -8.85
N ALA A 187 -10.07 4.88 -9.08
CA ALA A 187 -10.47 5.31 -10.42
C ALA A 187 -9.36 6.11 -11.13
N GLN A 188 -8.65 6.97 -10.40
CA GLN A 188 -7.53 7.74 -10.94
C GLN A 188 -6.35 6.82 -11.31
N TRP A 189 -5.96 5.92 -10.41
CA TRP A 189 -4.88 4.94 -10.67
C TRP A 189 -5.20 4.05 -11.86
N ASN A 190 -6.45 3.61 -11.97
CA ASN A 190 -6.88 2.79 -13.10
C ASN A 190 -6.75 3.50 -14.45
N LYS A 191 -6.99 4.81 -14.54
CA LYS A 191 -6.75 5.59 -15.76
C LYS A 191 -5.27 5.52 -16.18
N THR A 192 -4.35 5.66 -15.22
CA THR A 192 -2.91 5.57 -15.50
C THR A 192 -2.52 4.15 -15.94
N LEU A 193 -3.02 3.12 -15.23
CA LEU A 193 -2.72 1.72 -15.53
C LEU A 193 -3.30 1.27 -16.88
N ASP A 194 -4.42 1.84 -17.32
CA ASP A 194 -5.04 1.54 -18.62
C ASP A 194 -4.33 2.25 -19.77
N ALA A 195 -3.76 3.44 -19.52
CA ALA A 195 -2.96 4.17 -20.50
C ALA A 195 -1.57 3.56 -20.75
N ALA A 196 -1.09 2.69 -19.86
CA ALA A 196 0.22 2.05 -19.95
C ALA A 196 0.20 0.67 -20.64
N LYS A 197 -0.97 0.21 -21.10
CA LYS A 197 -1.17 -1.04 -21.85
C LYS A 197 -1.01 -0.79 -23.35
#